data_3d2a08d190c6d79feedf8d2f629780d9
#
_entry.id   3d2a08d190c6d79feedf8d2f629780d9
#
_cell.length_a   1.000
_cell.length_b   1.000
_cell.length_c   1.000
_cell.angle_alpha   90.00
_cell.angle_beta   90.00
_cell.angle_gamma   90.00
#
_symmetry.space_group_name_H-M   'P 1'
#
loop_
_entity.id
_entity.type
_entity.pdbx_description
1 polymer ?
#
loop_
_entity_poly.entity_id
_entity_poly.type
_entity_poly.pdbx_seq_one_letter_code
_entity_poly.pdbx_strand_id
1 'polypeptide(L)'
;PEDFTELIQSLGLVVEDSLDYDGSGRIDDLSLGGANLIYLALKLYEYEEIRDAEEHITHFLLIEEPEAHIHNHIQKTLFDNFNFQNTQVFVSTHSTQISSVSKISSMNILARQRGYTDIYQPSNGLQPKEISSIERYLDAIRSDVLFAKSVILVEGDAELIIIPELIKVTLGISLDELGISLIKLDGTVFKHISNLFHSNRLKRYCAILTDKDLAYVQEPDELFDADFVESLKNAETDGLRRERELAEYVEGNQFVSVFYAENTFETELVRYDENSDLFNSVIRTTYKRSGDIERVVAGINSDDLRVRFRTALFFANKIGKGWLATEMVEYLHNENRVPDYILKAIHFALKDRELNAVLTKMLAYNMSLMGTHWDDVCNKINSEPDFDKKMQEYRKHFNDSFSRFWEL
;
A
#
# COMPACT_ATOMS: atom_id res chain seq x y z
N PRO A 1 -60.29 10.30 -21.03
CA PRO A 1 -58.88 10.62 -21.35
C PRO A 1 -58.08 10.85 -20.02
N GLU A 2 -58.68 11.47 -19.01
CA GLU A 2 -58.02 11.74 -17.69
C GLU A 2 -57.77 10.43 -16.94
N ASP A 3 -58.74 9.49 -16.94
CA ASP A 3 -58.60 8.19 -16.27
C ASP A 3 -57.46 7.33 -16.80
N PHE A 4 -57.10 7.42 -18.10
CA PHE A 4 -56.05 6.64 -18.68
C PHE A 4 -54.65 7.21 -18.33
N THR A 5 -54.53 8.51 -18.22
CA THR A 5 -53.32 9.19 -17.80
C THR A 5 -53.03 8.94 -16.31
N GLU A 6 -54.06 8.98 -15.48
CA GLU A 6 -53.98 8.64 -14.05
C GLU A 6 -53.64 7.14 -13.87
N LEU A 7 -54.19 6.25 -14.69
CA LEU A 7 -53.87 4.83 -14.64
C LEU A 7 -52.39 4.59 -14.97
N ILE A 8 -51.86 5.22 -16.01
CA ILE A 8 -50.44 5.10 -16.38
C ILE A 8 -49.53 5.66 -15.27
N GLN A 9 -49.89 6.78 -14.66
CA GLN A 9 -49.16 7.37 -13.56
C GLN A 9 -49.22 6.52 -12.27
N SER A 10 -50.24 5.67 -12.13
CA SER A 10 -50.37 4.74 -10.99
C SER A 10 -49.60 3.42 -11.19
N LEU A 11 -49.08 3.13 -12.42
CA LEU A 11 -48.28 1.95 -12.66
C LEU A 11 -46.96 2.09 -11.94
N GLY A 12 -46.67 1.16 -11.04
CA GLY A 12 -45.42 1.05 -10.32
C GLY A 12 -44.65 -0.19 -10.76
N LEU A 13 -43.33 -0.09 -10.93
CA LEU A 13 -42.51 -1.26 -11.16
C LEU A 13 -42.37 -2.04 -9.85
N VAL A 14 -42.71 -3.34 -9.91
CA VAL A 14 -42.53 -4.27 -8.78
C VAL A 14 -41.34 -5.16 -9.10
N VAL A 15 -40.44 -5.29 -8.14
CA VAL A 15 -39.27 -6.17 -8.24
C VAL A 15 -39.49 -7.37 -7.34
N GLU A 16 -39.33 -8.56 -7.90
CA GLU A 16 -39.42 -9.81 -7.16
C GLU A 16 -38.04 -10.46 -7.07
N ASP A 17 -37.55 -10.71 -5.85
CA ASP A 17 -36.34 -11.49 -5.64
C ASP A 17 -36.73 -12.98 -5.54
N SER A 18 -36.31 -13.74 -6.53
CA SER A 18 -36.60 -15.18 -6.61
C SER A 18 -35.86 -16.02 -5.55
N LEU A 19 -34.93 -15.44 -4.83
CA LEU A 19 -34.15 -16.11 -3.78
C LEU A 19 -34.75 -15.91 -2.37
N ASP A 20 -35.59 -14.89 -2.19
CA ASP A 20 -36.26 -14.62 -0.91
C ASP A 20 -37.80 -14.84 -1.03
N TYR A 21 -38.37 -15.69 -0.20
CA TYR A 21 -39.78 -16.12 -0.23
C TYR A 21 -40.81 -14.98 -0.03
N ASP A 22 -40.39 -13.79 0.44
CA ASP A 22 -41.23 -12.61 0.69
C ASP A 22 -40.69 -11.33 0.00
N GLY A 23 -39.85 -11.46 -1.00
CA GLY A 23 -39.04 -10.38 -1.58
C GLY A 23 -39.69 -9.57 -2.72
N SER A 24 -41.04 -9.42 -2.77
CA SER A 24 -41.63 -8.49 -3.74
C SER A 24 -41.80 -7.09 -3.12
N GLY A 25 -41.24 -6.08 -3.76
CA GLY A 25 -41.32 -4.68 -3.32
C GLY A 25 -41.43 -3.71 -4.50
N ARG A 26 -41.91 -2.51 -4.22
CA ARG A 26 -41.87 -1.43 -5.23
C ARG A 26 -40.42 -0.94 -5.37
N ILE A 27 -40.08 -0.46 -6.56
CA ILE A 27 -38.74 0.10 -6.83
C ILE A 27 -38.40 1.26 -5.88
N ASP A 28 -39.44 2.01 -5.43
CA ASP A 28 -39.32 3.13 -4.50
C ASP A 28 -38.94 2.69 -3.07
N ASP A 29 -39.15 1.41 -2.73
CA ASP A 29 -38.83 0.83 -1.42
C ASP A 29 -37.43 0.22 -1.38
N LEU A 30 -36.73 0.19 -2.51
CA LEU A 30 -35.38 -0.37 -2.61
C LEU A 30 -34.32 0.60 -2.05
N SER A 31 -33.22 0.03 -1.61
CA SER A 31 -32.02 0.82 -1.35
C SER A 31 -31.57 1.53 -2.64
N LEU A 32 -30.86 2.66 -2.49
CA LEU A 32 -30.32 3.40 -3.64
C LEU A 32 -29.46 2.52 -4.54
N GLY A 33 -28.68 1.58 -3.97
CA GLY A 33 -27.89 0.61 -4.72
C GLY A 33 -28.75 -0.38 -5.51
N GLY A 34 -29.83 -0.89 -4.90
CA GLY A 34 -30.79 -1.79 -5.59
C GLY A 34 -31.50 -1.07 -6.75
N ALA A 35 -31.96 0.14 -6.52
CA ALA A 35 -32.60 0.96 -7.56
C ALA A 35 -31.63 1.26 -8.71
N ASN A 36 -30.36 1.57 -8.41
CA ASN A 36 -29.34 1.85 -9.44
C ASN A 36 -28.99 0.61 -10.26
N LEU A 37 -28.92 -0.56 -9.62
CA LEU A 37 -28.68 -1.83 -10.31
C LEU A 37 -29.80 -2.15 -11.29
N ILE A 38 -31.07 -1.97 -10.89
CA ILE A 38 -32.23 -2.20 -11.75
C ILE A 38 -32.26 -1.18 -12.89
N TYR A 39 -31.97 0.10 -12.59
CA TYR A 39 -31.86 1.13 -13.63
C TYR A 39 -30.82 0.76 -14.66
N LEU A 40 -29.63 0.33 -14.25
CA LEU A 40 -28.58 -0.12 -15.14
C LEU A 40 -29.03 -1.33 -15.98
N ALA A 41 -29.63 -2.34 -15.35
CA ALA A 41 -30.13 -3.51 -16.03
C ALA A 41 -31.19 -3.17 -17.11
N LEU A 42 -32.14 -2.27 -16.78
CA LEU A 42 -33.14 -1.79 -17.73
C LEU A 42 -32.53 -1.01 -18.89
N LYS A 43 -31.52 -0.18 -18.63
CA LYS A 43 -30.80 0.55 -19.68
C LYS A 43 -29.98 -0.37 -20.59
N LEU A 44 -29.40 -1.41 -20.04
CA LEU A 44 -28.69 -2.42 -20.82
C LEU A 44 -29.67 -3.24 -21.69
N TYR A 45 -30.82 -3.61 -21.15
CA TYR A 45 -31.88 -4.29 -21.90
C TYR A 45 -32.43 -3.41 -23.04
N GLU A 46 -32.75 -2.13 -22.76
CA GLU A 46 -33.16 -1.17 -23.79
C GLU A 46 -32.10 -1.04 -24.89
N TYR A 47 -30.82 -1.02 -24.52
CA TYR A 47 -29.73 -1.00 -25.49
C TYR A 47 -29.68 -2.27 -26.35
N GLU A 48 -29.88 -3.46 -25.78
CA GLU A 48 -29.89 -4.72 -26.49
C GLU A 48 -31.03 -4.77 -27.54
N GLU A 49 -32.22 -4.33 -27.16
CA GLU A 49 -33.37 -4.25 -28.09
C GLU A 49 -33.10 -3.31 -29.29
N ILE A 50 -32.47 -2.14 -29.02
CA ILE A 50 -32.11 -1.20 -30.08
C ILE A 50 -31.03 -1.78 -30.99
N ARG A 51 -30.01 -2.40 -30.43
CA ARG A 51 -28.90 -3.01 -31.15
C ARG A 51 -29.40 -4.13 -32.08
N ASP A 52 -30.26 -5.00 -31.58
CA ASP A 52 -30.77 -6.16 -32.32
C ASP A 52 -31.72 -5.75 -33.48
N ALA A 53 -32.35 -4.58 -33.34
CA ALA A 53 -33.14 -3.97 -34.41
C ALA A 53 -32.28 -3.36 -35.54
N GLU A 54 -31.02 -3.04 -35.28
CA GLU A 54 -30.10 -2.32 -36.17
C GLU A 54 -28.82 -3.13 -36.46
N GLU A 55 -28.94 -4.38 -36.90
CA GLU A 55 -27.85 -5.37 -37.07
C GLU A 55 -26.63 -4.91 -37.90
N HIS A 56 -26.76 -3.84 -38.69
CA HIS A 56 -25.71 -3.41 -39.63
C HIS A 56 -24.94 -2.17 -39.22
N ILE A 57 -25.17 -1.66 -38.01
CA ILE A 57 -24.51 -0.45 -37.47
C ILE A 57 -23.50 -0.81 -36.37
N THR A 58 -22.38 -0.12 -36.33
CA THR A 58 -21.44 -0.22 -35.20
C THR A 58 -21.98 0.56 -34.01
N HIS A 59 -22.10 -0.11 -32.87
CA HIS A 59 -22.63 0.48 -31.65
C HIS A 59 -21.52 0.85 -30.69
N PHE A 60 -21.70 1.97 -29.98
CA PHE A 60 -20.87 2.41 -28.86
C PHE A 60 -21.73 2.51 -27.61
N LEU A 61 -21.30 1.83 -26.56
CA LEU A 61 -21.93 1.90 -25.23
C LEU A 61 -20.99 2.59 -24.26
N LEU A 62 -21.41 3.73 -23.71
CA LEU A 62 -20.68 4.49 -22.73
C LEU A 62 -21.36 4.34 -21.36
N ILE A 63 -20.61 3.86 -20.38
CA ILE A 63 -21.09 3.66 -18.99
C ILE A 63 -20.18 4.45 -18.07
N GLU A 64 -20.75 5.37 -17.34
CA GLU A 64 -20.04 6.23 -16.40
C GLU A 64 -20.32 5.79 -14.96
N GLU A 65 -19.26 5.51 -14.21
CA GLU A 65 -19.28 5.18 -12.77
C GLU A 65 -20.37 4.14 -12.39
N PRO A 66 -20.42 2.98 -13.05
CA PRO A 66 -21.48 1.99 -12.80
C PRO A 66 -21.46 1.40 -11.39
N GLU A 67 -20.36 1.58 -10.66
CA GLU A 67 -20.22 1.17 -9.26
C GLU A 67 -21.00 2.03 -8.27
N ALA A 68 -21.53 3.18 -8.68
CA ALA A 68 -22.18 4.11 -7.78
C ALA A 68 -23.30 3.43 -7.00
N HIS A 69 -23.14 3.39 -5.66
CA HIS A 69 -24.06 2.78 -4.69
C HIS A 69 -24.27 1.25 -4.81
N ILE A 70 -23.49 0.55 -5.62
CA ILE A 70 -23.56 -0.91 -5.79
C ILE A 70 -22.55 -1.60 -4.87
N HIS A 71 -22.96 -2.67 -4.18
CA HIS A 71 -22.05 -3.45 -3.34
C HIS A 71 -20.91 -4.10 -4.13
N ASN A 72 -19.70 -4.14 -3.55
CA ASN A 72 -18.47 -4.58 -4.20
C ASN A 72 -18.57 -5.96 -4.89
N HIS A 73 -19.24 -6.95 -4.27
CA HIS A 73 -19.36 -8.27 -4.85
C HIS A 73 -20.24 -8.29 -6.12
N ILE A 74 -21.25 -7.41 -6.19
CA ILE A 74 -22.11 -7.27 -7.35
C ILE A 74 -21.36 -6.58 -8.49
N GLN A 75 -20.54 -5.56 -8.17
CA GLN A 75 -19.72 -4.88 -9.18
C GLN A 75 -18.86 -5.88 -9.95
N LYS A 76 -18.15 -6.77 -9.23
CA LYS A 76 -17.30 -7.79 -9.85
C LYS A 76 -18.09 -8.72 -10.77
N THR A 77 -19.21 -9.27 -10.28
CA THR A 77 -20.04 -10.21 -11.03
C THR A 77 -20.68 -9.57 -12.28
N LEU A 78 -21.09 -8.31 -12.15
CA LEU A 78 -21.70 -7.56 -13.24
C LEU A 78 -20.73 -7.40 -14.42
N PHE A 79 -19.48 -7.02 -14.14
CA PHE A 79 -18.49 -6.70 -15.17
C PHE A 79 -17.71 -7.91 -15.69
N ASP A 80 -17.66 -9.02 -14.95
CA ASP A 80 -17.05 -10.27 -15.42
C ASP A 80 -17.83 -10.88 -16.62
N ASN A 81 -19.13 -10.61 -16.70
CA ASN A 81 -20.02 -11.11 -17.74
C ASN A 81 -20.39 -10.07 -18.83
N PHE A 82 -19.75 -8.90 -18.82
CA PHE A 82 -20.08 -7.81 -19.73
C PHE A 82 -19.48 -8.07 -21.11
N ASN A 83 -20.23 -8.68 -22.00
CA ASN A 83 -19.78 -8.97 -23.35
C ASN A 83 -20.94 -8.76 -24.37
N PHE A 84 -20.85 -7.69 -25.14
CA PHE A 84 -21.82 -7.36 -26.18
C PHE A 84 -21.23 -7.60 -27.57
N GLN A 85 -21.95 -8.35 -28.42
CA GLN A 85 -21.54 -8.53 -29.80
C GLN A 85 -21.71 -7.23 -30.61
N ASN A 86 -20.82 -6.97 -31.54
CA ASN A 86 -20.82 -5.78 -32.41
C ASN A 86 -20.86 -4.43 -31.67
N THR A 87 -20.41 -4.41 -30.43
CA THR A 87 -20.45 -3.20 -29.59
C THR A 87 -19.05 -2.91 -29.01
N GLN A 88 -18.61 -1.68 -29.13
CA GLN A 88 -17.47 -1.19 -28.34
C GLN A 88 -17.97 -0.55 -27.06
N VAL A 89 -17.57 -1.10 -25.92
CA VAL A 89 -17.96 -0.61 -24.59
C VAL A 89 -16.85 0.24 -24.01
N PHE A 90 -17.19 1.42 -23.49
CA PHE A 90 -16.33 2.29 -22.72
C PHE A 90 -16.90 2.42 -21.31
N VAL A 91 -16.09 2.12 -20.31
CA VAL A 91 -16.49 2.24 -18.90
C VAL A 91 -15.51 3.18 -18.20
N SER A 92 -16.02 4.25 -17.58
CA SER A 92 -15.24 5.03 -16.64
C SER A 92 -15.51 4.52 -15.21
N THR A 93 -14.47 4.34 -14.41
CA THR A 93 -14.61 3.80 -13.05
C THR A 93 -13.46 4.21 -12.14
N HIS A 94 -13.74 4.32 -10.85
CA HIS A 94 -12.77 4.40 -9.75
C HIS A 94 -12.75 3.12 -8.91
N SER A 95 -13.51 2.09 -9.30
CA SER A 95 -13.64 0.85 -8.55
C SER A 95 -12.45 -0.09 -8.77
N THR A 96 -11.80 -0.49 -7.67
CA THR A 96 -10.79 -1.55 -7.67
C THR A 96 -11.41 -2.92 -8.01
N GLN A 97 -12.70 -3.13 -7.71
CA GLN A 97 -13.44 -4.35 -8.04
C GLN A 97 -13.61 -4.52 -9.54
N ILE A 98 -14.07 -3.46 -10.22
CA ILE A 98 -14.21 -3.44 -11.69
C ILE A 98 -12.85 -3.59 -12.34
N SER A 99 -11.84 -2.86 -11.86
CA SER A 99 -10.47 -2.94 -12.37
C SER A 99 -9.86 -4.33 -12.21
N SER A 100 -10.19 -5.05 -11.13
CA SER A 100 -9.65 -6.39 -10.87
C SER A 100 -10.14 -7.47 -11.83
N VAL A 101 -11.29 -7.28 -12.49
CA VAL A 101 -11.84 -8.20 -13.50
C VAL A 101 -11.62 -7.70 -14.93
N SER A 102 -11.13 -6.48 -15.07
CA SER A 102 -10.85 -5.89 -16.39
C SER A 102 -9.47 -6.30 -16.90
N LYS A 103 -9.34 -6.48 -18.21
CA LYS A 103 -8.03 -6.76 -18.83
C LYS A 103 -7.17 -5.52 -18.85
N ILE A 104 -5.92 -5.60 -18.36
CA ILE A 104 -4.99 -4.45 -18.36
C ILE A 104 -4.68 -3.94 -19.78
N SER A 105 -4.83 -4.79 -20.79
CA SER A 105 -4.69 -4.42 -22.20
C SER A 105 -5.78 -3.48 -22.72
N SER A 106 -6.93 -3.43 -22.02
CA SER A 106 -8.06 -2.55 -22.35
C SER A 106 -8.11 -1.30 -21.47
N MET A 107 -7.22 -1.18 -20.49
CA MET A 107 -7.22 -0.06 -19.54
C MET A 107 -6.49 1.16 -20.09
N ASN A 108 -7.10 2.33 -19.86
CA ASN A 108 -6.48 3.64 -20.01
C ASN A 108 -6.62 4.38 -18.68
N ILE A 109 -5.49 4.63 -17.98
CA ILE A 109 -5.49 5.32 -16.70
C ILE A 109 -5.24 6.80 -16.94
N LEU A 110 -6.21 7.63 -16.54
CA LEU A 110 -6.14 9.07 -16.66
C LEU A 110 -5.36 9.65 -15.47
N ALA A 111 -4.30 10.38 -15.74
CA ALA A 111 -3.47 11.03 -14.75
C ALA A 111 -3.49 12.56 -14.95
N ARG A 112 -4.04 13.29 -13.97
CA ARG A 112 -4.06 14.74 -14.02
C ARG A 112 -2.66 15.31 -13.81
N GLN A 113 -2.19 16.11 -14.74
CA GLN A 113 -0.94 16.87 -14.70
C GLN A 113 -1.22 18.37 -14.62
N ARG A 114 -0.18 19.20 -14.44
CA ARG A 114 -0.33 20.67 -14.50
C ARG A 114 -0.72 21.09 -15.92
N GLY A 115 -2.00 21.42 -16.12
CA GLY A 115 -2.52 21.97 -17.38
C GLY A 115 -2.98 20.94 -18.43
N TYR A 116 -2.82 19.64 -18.19
CA TYR A 116 -3.31 18.59 -19.09
C TYR A 116 -3.61 17.28 -18.35
N THR A 117 -4.25 16.34 -19.04
CA THR A 117 -4.42 14.95 -18.57
C THR A 117 -3.53 14.05 -19.40
N ASP A 118 -2.65 13.31 -18.76
CA ASP A 118 -1.85 12.24 -19.38
C ASP A 118 -2.63 10.93 -19.37
N ILE A 119 -2.37 10.04 -20.31
CA ILE A 119 -3.01 8.73 -20.43
C ILE A 119 -1.93 7.66 -20.29
N TYR A 120 -2.12 6.77 -19.34
CA TYR A 120 -1.24 5.64 -19.11
C TYR A 120 -1.90 4.35 -19.55
N GLN A 121 -1.19 3.55 -20.35
CA GLN A 121 -1.61 2.22 -20.77
C GLN A 121 -0.75 1.17 -20.05
N PRO A 122 -1.29 0.49 -19.02
CA PRO A 122 -0.52 -0.42 -18.17
C PRO A 122 0.14 -1.57 -18.91
N SER A 123 -0.44 -2.03 -20.00
CA SER A 123 0.05 -3.14 -20.81
C SER A 123 1.04 -2.75 -21.91
N ASN A 124 1.31 -1.46 -22.12
CA ASN A 124 2.09 -1.01 -23.27
C ASN A 124 3.51 -1.61 -23.27
N GLY A 125 3.86 -2.32 -24.34
CA GLY A 125 5.14 -2.98 -24.53
C GLY A 125 5.35 -4.27 -23.73
N LEU A 126 4.34 -4.76 -23.00
CA LEU A 126 4.39 -6.06 -22.31
C LEU A 126 4.05 -7.22 -23.26
N GLN A 127 4.70 -8.36 -23.02
CA GLN A 127 4.38 -9.60 -23.71
C GLN A 127 3.09 -10.24 -23.15
N PRO A 128 2.37 -11.05 -23.91
CA PRO A 128 1.13 -11.69 -23.45
C PRO A 128 1.28 -12.49 -22.15
N LYS A 129 2.45 -13.12 -21.93
CA LYS A 129 2.76 -13.87 -20.70
C LYS A 129 2.90 -12.94 -19.49
N GLU A 130 3.50 -11.76 -19.68
CA GLU A 130 3.65 -10.76 -18.62
C GLU A 130 2.28 -10.16 -18.25
N ILE A 131 1.46 -9.83 -19.25
CA ILE A 131 0.09 -9.37 -19.07
C ILE A 131 -0.70 -10.38 -18.24
N SER A 132 -0.73 -11.65 -18.66
CA SER A 132 -1.44 -12.71 -17.93
C SER A 132 -0.90 -12.90 -16.50
N SER A 133 0.40 -12.70 -16.27
CA SER A 133 0.98 -12.79 -14.94
C SER A 133 0.51 -11.64 -14.06
N ILE A 134 0.51 -10.41 -14.57
CA ILE A 134 0.03 -9.24 -13.83
C ILE A 134 -1.46 -9.40 -13.50
N GLU A 135 -2.30 -9.75 -14.48
CA GLU A 135 -3.76 -9.90 -14.30
C GLU A 135 -4.12 -10.93 -13.22
N ARG A 136 -3.33 -12.01 -13.06
CA ARG A 136 -3.53 -12.99 -11.98
C ARG A 136 -3.29 -12.42 -10.58
N TYR A 137 -2.43 -11.39 -10.46
CA TYR A 137 -2.10 -10.77 -9.19
C TYR A 137 -2.90 -9.51 -8.90
N LEU A 138 -3.56 -8.93 -9.91
CA LEU A 138 -4.46 -7.79 -9.73
C LEU A 138 -5.82 -8.29 -9.22
N ASP A 139 -5.90 -8.51 -7.93
CA ASP A 139 -7.18 -8.65 -7.23
C ASP A 139 -7.69 -7.27 -6.75
N ALA A 140 -8.85 -7.26 -6.08
CA ALA A 140 -9.46 -6.01 -5.62
C ALA A 140 -8.57 -5.17 -4.69
N ILE A 141 -7.74 -5.81 -3.86
CA ILE A 141 -6.82 -5.13 -2.93
C ILE A 141 -5.60 -4.61 -3.70
N ARG A 142 -4.99 -5.46 -4.50
CA ARG A 142 -3.78 -5.11 -5.26
C ARG A 142 -4.06 -4.16 -6.42
N SER A 143 -5.32 -4.05 -6.87
CA SER A 143 -5.74 -3.08 -7.89
C SER A 143 -5.61 -1.63 -7.45
N ASP A 144 -5.41 -1.35 -6.15
CA ASP A 144 -5.03 -0.03 -5.64
C ASP A 144 -3.75 0.50 -6.30
N VAL A 145 -2.86 -0.40 -6.75
CA VAL A 145 -1.65 -0.04 -7.52
C VAL A 145 -1.95 0.83 -8.74
N LEU A 146 -3.11 0.67 -9.35
CA LEU A 146 -3.53 1.39 -10.54
C LEU A 146 -4.00 2.83 -10.23
N PHE A 147 -4.44 3.08 -9.00
CA PHE A 147 -4.99 4.37 -8.56
C PHE A 147 -4.02 5.18 -7.70
N ALA A 148 -3.15 4.53 -6.95
CA ALA A 148 -2.16 5.19 -6.10
C ALA A 148 -1.28 6.18 -6.87
N LYS A 149 -0.89 7.28 -6.25
CA LYS A 149 0.05 8.23 -6.84
C LYS A 149 1.47 7.67 -6.88
N SER A 150 1.83 6.86 -5.88
CA SER A 150 3.05 6.06 -5.82
C SER A 150 2.83 4.83 -4.95
N VAL A 151 3.71 3.85 -5.05
CA VAL A 151 3.53 2.55 -4.40
C VAL A 151 4.81 2.13 -3.67
N ILE A 152 4.63 1.51 -2.51
CA ILE A 152 5.70 0.79 -1.82
C ILE A 152 5.26 -0.68 -1.73
N LEU A 153 6.08 -1.58 -2.26
CA LEU A 153 5.86 -3.02 -2.21
C LEU A 153 6.67 -3.61 -1.06
N VAL A 154 6.05 -4.46 -0.24
CA VAL A 154 6.65 -5.11 0.93
C VAL A 154 6.45 -6.63 0.88
N GLU A 155 7.27 -7.40 1.60
CA GLU A 155 7.19 -8.86 1.60
C GLU A 155 6.23 -9.41 2.67
N GLY A 156 6.18 -8.79 3.84
CA GLY A 156 5.55 -9.35 5.02
C GLY A 156 4.37 -8.57 5.60
N ASP A 157 3.61 -9.25 6.46
CA ASP A 157 2.52 -8.62 7.22
C ASP A 157 3.06 -7.65 8.29
N ALA A 158 4.27 -7.89 8.79
CA ALA A 158 4.88 -7.03 9.79
C ALA A 158 5.11 -5.63 9.24
N GLU A 159 5.67 -5.51 8.04
CA GLU A 159 5.88 -4.24 7.35
C GLU A 159 4.54 -3.56 7.04
N LEU A 160 3.56 -4.33 6.54
CA LEU A 160 2.24 -3.81 6.20
C LEU A 160 1.52 -3.20 7.41
N ILE A 161 1.72 -3.76 8.60
CA ILE A 161 1.09 -3.33 9.86
C ILE A 161 1.86 -2.19 10.51
N ILE A 162 3.19 -2.31 10.66
CA ILE A 162 4.00 -1.36 11.45
C ILE A 162 4.32 -0.08 10.66
N ILE A 163 4.70 -0.19 9.38
CA ILE A 163 5.22 0.97 8.62
C ILE A 163 4.21 2.13 8.59
N PRO A 164 2.92 1.96 8.29
CA PRO A 164 1.97 3.08 8.23
C PRO A 164 1.87 3.83 9.56
N GLU A 165 1.75 3.09 10.68
CA GLU A 165 1.61 3.71 11.99
C GLU A 165 2.93 4.30 12.50
N LEU A 166 4.06 3.63 12.27
CA LEU A 166 5.38 4.15 12.62
C LEU A 166 5.65 5.49 11.91
N ILE A 167 5.37 5.59 10.61
CA ILE A 167 5.51 6.83 9.84
C ILE A 167 4.59 7.92 10.38
N LYS A 168 3.34 7.59 10.68
CA LYS A 168 2.37 8.54 11.19
C LYS A 168 2.77 9.11 12.56
N VAL A 169 3.24 8.27 13.49
CA VAL A 169 3.62 8.73 14.84
C VAL A 169 4.98 9.44 14.87
N THR A 170 5.90 9.11 13.97
CA THR A 170 7.24 9.71 13.95
C THR A 170 7.35 10.94 13.05
N LEU A 171 6.66 10.94 11.90
CA LEU A 171 6.72 12.02 10.92
C LEU A 171 5.47 12.90 10.89
N GLY A 172 4.38 12.52 11.58
CA GLY A 172 3.13 13.28 11.65
C GLY A 172 2.34 13.35 10.35
N ILE A 173 2.56 12.40 9.46
CA ILE A 173 1.86 12.32 8.19
C ILE A 173 1.63 10.84 7.81
N SER A 174 0.43 10.50 7.37
CA SER A 174 0.14 9.13 6.94
C SER A 174 0.59 8.86 5.49
N LEU A 175 0.81 7.59 5.15
CA LEU A 175 1.09 7.18 3.77
C LEU A 175 -0.07 7.55 2.84
N ASP A 176 -1.33 7.47 3.32
CA ASP A 176 -2.52 7.87 2.55
C ASP A 176 -2.52 9.36 2.22
N GLU A 177 -2.19 10.22 3.19
CA GLU A 177 -2.04 11.67 2.96
C GLU A 177 -0.93 11.96 1.93
N LEU A 178 0.10 11.14 1.92
CA LEU A 178 1.14 11.15 0.91
C LEU A 178 0.67 10.52 -0.41
N GLY A 179 -0.50 9.87 -0.47
CA GLY A 179 -1.01 9.11 -1.61
C GLY A 179 -0.08 7.96 -2.02
N ILE A 180 0.58 7.36 -1.03
CA ILE A 180 1.44 6.18 -1.18
C ILE A 180 0.62 4.97 -0.75
N SER A 181 0.42 4.02 -1.65
CA SER A 181 -0.16 2.72 -1.28
C SER A 181 0.92 1.74 -0.89
N LEU A 182 0.80 1.17 0.30
CA LEU A 182 1.66 0.09 0.79
C LEU A 182 1.01 -1.25 0.45
N ILE A 183 1.68 -2.09 -0.34
CA ILE A 183 1.09 -3.32 -0.88
C ILE A 183 2.00 -4.51 -0.57
N LYS A 184 1.44 -5.51 0.10
CA LYS A 184 2.15 -6.78 0.36
C LYS A 184 2.14 -7.65 -0.89
N LEU A 185 3.33 -8.12 -1.26
CA LEU A 185 3.55 -9.11 -2.32
C LEU A 185 4.59 -10.11 -1.87
N ASP A 186 4.36 -11.39 -2.16
CA ASP A 186 5.40 -12.41 -1.96
C ASP A 186 6.60 -12.14 -2.88
N GLY A 187 7.83 -12.33 -2.38
CA GLY A 187 9.07 -11.83 -3.00
C GLY A 187 9.28 -12.11 -4.49
N THR A 188 8.79 -13.24 -5.01
CA THR A 188 8.87 -13.57 -6.46
C THR A 188 7.91 -12.76 -7.32
N VAL A 189 6.89 -12.13 -6.73
CA VAL A 189 5.82 -11.41 -7.41
C VAL A 189 6.17 -9.95 -7.67
N PHE A 190 7.17 -9.40 -6.98
CA PHE A 190 7.59 -8.00 -7.16
C PHE A 190 7.82 -7.65 -8.63
N LYS A 191 8.51 -8.51 -9.39
CA LYS A 191 8.81 -8.29 -10.81
C LYS A 191 7.55 -8.16 -11.67
N HIS A 192 6.47 -8.87 -11.34
CA HIS A 192 5.24 -8.79 -12.13
C HIS A 192 4.50 -7.47 -11.92
N ILE A 193 4.30 -7.06 -10.68
CA ILE A 193 3.57 -5.81 -10.38
C ILE A 193 4.43 -4.58 -10.68
N SER A 194 5.72 -4.59 -10.38
CA SER A 194 6.60 -3.47 -10.67
C SER A 194 6.80 -3.21 -12.17
N ASN A 195 6.54 -4.21 -13.04
CA ASN A 195 6.48 -4.03 -14.49
C ASN A 195 5.43 -3.00 -14.94
N LEU A 196 4.42 -2.72 -14.12
CA LEU A 196 3.46 -1.65 -14.43
C LEU A 196 4.12 -0.26 -14.44
N PHE A 197 5.20 -0.05 -13.70
CA PHE A 197 5.85 1.25 -13.50
C PHE A 197 7.01 1.44 -14.47
N HIS A 198 6.77 2.23 -15.52
CA HIS A 198 7.77 2.48 -16.56
C HIS A 198 7.41 3.75 -17.34
N SER A 199 8.37 4.33 -18.06
CA SER A 199 8.19 5.55 -18.85
C SER A 199 7.10 5.47 -19.94
N ASN A 200 6.79 4.28 -20.42
CA ASN A 200 5.73 4.03 -21.42
C ASN A 200 4.47 3.34 -20.85
N ARG A 201 4.40 3.15 -19.53
CA ARG A 201 3.23 2.58 -18.82
C ARG A 201 2.77 3.53 -17.72
N LEU A 202 2.79 3.11 -16.45
CA LEU A 202 2.51 4.00 -15.32
C LEU A 202 3.76 4.82 -14.99
N LYS A 203 3.74 6.10 -15.29
CA LYS A 203 4.82 7.04 -14.95
C LYS A 203 4.70 7.47 -13.50
N ARG A 204 4.77 6.51 -12.57
CA ARG A 204 4.65 6.69 -11.12
C ARG A 204 5.78 5.94 -10.42
N TYR A 205 6.19 6.40 -9.26
CA TYR A 205 7.28 5.78 -8.52
C TYR A 205 6.81 4.56 -7.73
N CYS A 206 7.56 3.48 -7.83
CA CYS A 206 7.37 2.22 -7.13
C CYS A 206 8.65 1.86 -6.37
N ALA A 207 8.61 1.91 -5.06
CA ALA A 207 9.69 1.41 -4.21
C ALA A 207 9.42 -0.05 -3.83
N ILE A 208 10.47 -0.87 -3.80
CA ILE A 208 10.41 -2.26 -3.32
C ILE A 208 11.22 -2.32 -2.03
N LEU A 209 10.61 -2.77 -0.94
CA LEU A 209 11.27 -3.08 0.33
C LEU A 209 11.45 -4.59 0.43
N THR A 210 12.68 -5.04 0.65
CA THR A 210 13.02 -6.47 0.76
C THR A 210 14.27 -6.63 1.63
N ASP A 211 14.55 -7.86 2.07
CA ASP A 211 15.65 -8.20 2.95
C ASP A 211 16.86 -8.73 2.15
N LYS A 212 18.09 -8.40 2.59
CA LYS A 212 19.33 -9.05 2.11
C LYS A 212 19.66 -10.29 2.88
N ASP A 213 19.07 -10.45 4.05
CA ASP A 213 19.32 -11.56 4.97
C ASP A 213 20.81 -11.75 5.33
N LEU A 214 21.62 -10.64 5.37
CA LEU A 214 23.05 -10.73 5.65
C LEU A 214 23.29 -11.45 6.99
N ALA A 215 24.25 -12.37 6.99
CA ALA A 215 24.59 -13.09 8.21
C ALA A 215 25.32 -12.18 9.19
N TYR A 216 24.70 -11.93 10.34
CA TYR A 216 25.27 -11.12 11.41
C TYR A 216 26.22 -11.90 12.34
N VAL A 217 26.39 -13.18 12.11
CA VAL A 217 27.40 -14.05 12.73
C VAL A 217 28.05 -14.87 11.65
N GLN A 218 29.38 -14.81 11.53
CA GLN A 218 30.14 -15.48 10.47
C GLN A 218 30.79 -16.78 10.92
N GLU A 219 31.12 -16.91 12.21
CA GLU A 219 31.77 -18.07 12.80
C GLU A 219 31.02 -18.51 14.06
N PRO A 220 30.93 -19.81 14.35
CA PRO A 220 30.38 -20.31 15.61
C PRO A 220 31.15 -19.79 16.82
N ASP A 221 30.45 -19.50 17.91
CA ASP A 221 31.01 -19.13 19.20
C ASP A 221 30.22 -19.76 20.35
N GLU A 222 30.46 -19.33 21.59
CA GLU A 222 29.75 -19.85 22.76
C GLU A 222 28.22 -19.57 22.75
N LEU A 223 27.80 -18.55 21.98
CA LEU A 223 26.39 -18.13 21.89
C LEU A 223 25.69 -18.70 20.66
N PHE A 224 26.44 -18.99 19.58
CA PHE A 224 25.90 -19.35 18.26
C PHE A 224 26.57 -20.63 17.77
N ASP A 225 25.82 -21.74 17.72
CA ASP A 225 26.29 -23.02 17.21
C ASP A 225 26.48 -23.02 15.68
N ALA A 226 27.13 -24.08 15.18
CA ALA A 226 27.48 -24.21 13.76
C ALA A 226 26.23 -24.28 12.88
N ASP A 227 25.17 -24.97 13.31
CA ASP A 227 23.96 -25.16 12.52
C ASP A 227 23.21 -23.82 12.34
N PHE A 228 23.18 -22.99 13.38
CA PHE A 228 22.59 -21.66 13.31
C PHE A 228 23.40 -20.74 12.38
N VAL A 229 24.72 -20.73 12.49
CA VAL A 229 25.60 -19.94 11.61
C VAL A 229 25.44 -20.37 10.16
N GLU A 230 25.36 -21.67 9.89
CA GLU A 230 25.13 -22.22 8.54
C GLU A 230 23.76 -21.76 8.00
N SER A 231 22.72 -21.77 8.81
CA SER A 231 21.40 -21.29 8.42
C SER A 231 21.40 -19.81 8.02
N LEU A 232 22.14 -18.95 8.74
CA LEU A 232 22.31 -17.54 8.40
C LEU A 232 23.06 -17.36 7.06
N LYS A 233 24.14 -18.13 6.82
CA LYS A 233 24.90 -18.09 5.57
C LYS A 233 24.08 -18.54 4.36
N ASN A 234 23.21 -19.54 4.55
CA ASN A 234 22.29 -19.98 3.50
C ASN A 234 21.27 -18.89 3.17
N ALA A 235 20.68 -18.24 4.18
CA ALA A 235 19.77 -17.10 4.00
C ALA A 235 20.47 -15.93 3.28
N GLU A 236 21.69 -15.57 3.69
CA GLU A 236 22.52 -14.55 3.02
C GLU A 236 22.76 -14.88 1.55
N THR A 237 23.07 -16.13 1.23
CA THR A 237 23.29 -16.56 -0.15
C THR A 237 22.05 -16.34 -1.03
N ASP A 238 20.88 -16.68 -0.51
CA ASP A 238 19.61 -16.47 -1.20
C ASP A 238 19.26 -14.97 -1.29
N GLY A 239 19.49 -14.20 -0.24
CA GLY A 239 19.29 -12.76 -0.21
C GLY A 239 20.17 -12.03 -1.23
N LEU A 240 21.46 -12.33 -1.28
CA LEU A 240 22.40 -11.76 -2.25
C LEU A 240 22.10 -12.17 -3.70
N ARG A 241 21.55 -13.36 -3.92
CA ARG A 241 21.06 -13.77 -5.24
C ARG A 241 19.85 -12.91 -5.64
N ARG A 242 18.85 -12.73 -4.73
CA ARG A 242 17.68 -11.89 -4.94
C ARG A 242 18.07 -10.43 -5.21
N GLU A 243 19.05 -9.90 -4.45
CA GLU A 243 19.58 -8.54 -4.68
C GLU A 243 20.09 -8.37 -6.11
N ARG A 244 20.93 -9.28 -6.60
CA ARG A 244 21.45 -9.22 -7.97
C ARG A 244 20.35 -9.29 -9.03
N GLU A 245 19.42 -10.23 -8.87
CA GLU A 245 18.30 -10.38 -9.81
C GLU A 245 17.37 -9.16 -9.84
N LEU A 246 17.15 -8.50 -8.70
CA LEU A 246 16.36 -7.29 -8.65
C LEU A 246 17.13 -6.07 -9.18
N ALA A 247 18.42 -5.97 -8.90
CA ALA A 247 19.27 -4.90 -9.44
C ALA A 247 19.31 -4.92 -10.97
N GLU A 248 19.53 -6.10 -11.58
CA GLU A 248 19.46 -6.27 -13.03
C GLU A 248 18.07 -5.93 -13.59
N TYR A 249 17.01 -6.30 -12.87
CA TYR A 249 15.65 -6.08 -13.30
C TYR A 249 15.27 -4.59 -13.32
N VAL A 250 15.73 -3.79 -12.34
CA VAL A 250 15.41 -2.35 -12.27
C VAL A 250 16.40 -1.48 -13.05
N GLU A 251 17.46 -2.06 -13.60
CA GLU A 251 18.46 -1.32 -14.34
C GLU A 251 17.85 -0.52 -15.51
N GLY A 252 18.13 0.77 -15.56
CA GLY A 252 17.59 1.69 -16.57
C GLY A 252 16.13 2.13 -16.35
N ASN A 253 15.44 1.63 -15.34
CA ASN A 253 14.07 2.04 -15.02
C ASN A 253 14.05 3.07 -13.88
N GLN A 254 13.88 4.34 -14.23
CA GLN A 254 13.83 5.44 -13.23
C GLN A 254 12.62 5.41 -12.30
N PHE A 255 11.57 4.64 -12.62
CA PHE A 255 10.31 4.60 -11.86
C PHE A 255 10.28 3.49 -10.80
N VAL A 256 11.23 2.57 -10.83
CA VAL A 256 11.32 1.47 -9.84
C VAL A 256 12.67 1.52 -9.16
N SER A 257 12.68 1.39 -7.84
CA SER A 257 13.92 1.25 -7.06
C SER A 257 13.72 0.26 -5.92
N VAL A 258 14.81 -0.42 -5.53
CA VAL A 258 14.79 -1.42 -4.45
C VAL A 258 15.57 -0.89 -3.26
N PHE A 259 15.01 -1.05 -2.08
CA PHE A 259 15.59 -0.63 -0.81
C PHE A 259 15.66 -1.85 0.11
N TYR A 260 16.82 -2.09 0.66
CA TYR A 260 17.11 -3.32 1.36
C TYR A 260 17.29 -3.10 2.86
N ALA A 261 16.61 -3.92 3.67
CA ALA A 261 17.08 -4.21 5.02
C ALA A 261 18.38 -5.02 4.90
N GLU A 262 19.35 -4.77 5.77
CA GLU A 262 20.61 -5.55 5.75
C GLU A 262 20.38 -7.00 6.18
N ASN A 263 19.57 -7.20 7.21
CA ASN A 263 19.16 -8.53 7.66
C ASN A 263 17.65 -8.71 7.41
N THR A 264 16.80 -8.54 8.42
CA THR A 264 15.34 -8.60 8.31
C THR A 264 14.69 -7.34 8.86
N PHE A 265 13.41 -7.14 8.56
CA PHE A 265 12.65 -6.01 9.09
C PHE A 265 12.72 -5.90 10.62
N GLU A 266 12.57 -7.01 11.35
CA GLU A 266 12.60 -7.01 12.82
C GLU A 266 13.98 -6.64 13.37
N THR A 267 15.05 -7.06 12.71
CA THR A 267 16.41 -6.71 13.12
C THR A 267 16.71 -5.25 12.83
N GLU A 268 16.21 -4.71 11.73
CA GLU A 268 16.35 -3.28 11.44
C GLU A 268 15.55 -2.41 12.43
N LEU A 269 14.39 -2.86 12.91
CA LEU A 269 13.67 -2.16 13.96
C LEU A 269 14.45 -2.16 15.29
N VAL A 270 14.88 -3.34 15.75
CA VAL A 270 15.55 -3.48 17.05
C VAL A 270 17.00 -2.96 17.04
N ARG A 271 17.55 -2.62 15.89
CA ARG A 271 18.88 -2.00 15.75
C ARG A 271 18.98 -0.68 16.52
N TYR A 272 17.88 0.06 16.60
CA TYR A 272 17.80 1.35 17.29
C TYR A 272 17.34 1.16 18.72
N ASP A 273 18.07 1.76 19.66
CA ASP A 273 17.75 1.68 21.10
C ASP A 273 16.36 2.22 21.41
N GLU A 274 15.95 3.27 20.70
CA GLU A 274 14.64 3.92 20.81
C GLU A 274 13.47 2.97 20.46
N ASN A 275 13.75 1.88 19.76
CA ASN A 275 12.74 0.87 19.40
C ASN A 275 12.75 -0.34 20.34
N SER A 276 13.71 -0.44 21.25
CA SER A 276 13.80 -1.59 22.17
C SER A 276 12.57 -1.73 23.06
N ASP A 277 11.93 -0.61 23.42
CA ASP A 277 10.74 -0.61 24.26
C ASP A 277 9.50 -1.22 23.58
N LEU A 278 9.44 -1.20 22.24
CA LEU A 278 8.38 -1.88 21.48
C LEU A 278 8.43 -3.39 21.76
N PHE A 279 9.63 -3.98 21.62
CA PHE A 279 9.84 -5.40 21.91
C PHE A 279 9.64 -5.71 23.39
N ASN A 280 10.22 -4.90 24.28
CA ASN A 280 10.15 -5.08 25.72
C ASN A 280 8.70 -5.08 26.23
N SER A 281 7.85 -4.20 25.70
CA SER A 281 6.44 -4.11 26.06
C SER A 281 5.68 -5.38 25.68
N VAL A 282 5.86 -5.85 24.44
CA VAL A 282 5.21 -7.09 23.97
C VAL A 282 5.75 -8.33 24.72
N ILE A 283 7.05 -8.38 25.03
CA ILE A 283 7.65 -9.46 25.81
C ILE A 283 6.99 -9.55 27.20
N ARG A 284 6.79 -8.42 27.86
CA ARG A 284 6.17 -8.36 29.22
C ARG A 284 4.72 -8.83 29.23
N THR A 285 3.98 -8.60 28.17
CA THR A 285 2.58 -9.06 28.02
C THR A 285 2.48 -10.52 27.62
N THR A 286 3.47 -11.02 26.85
CA THR A 286 3.47 -12.38 26.31
C THR A 286 3.92 -13.45 27.33
N TYR A 287 5.02 -13.16 28.06
CA TYR A 287 5.57 -14.12 29.00
C TYR A 287 4.96 -13.97 30.40
N LYS A 288 4.70 -15.12 31.07
CA LYS A 288 4.13 -15.17 32.42
C LYS A 288 5.17 -15.32 33.54
N ARG A 289 6.36 -15.84 33.21
CA ARG A 289 7.42 -16.11 34.20
C ARG A 289 8.42 -14.97 34.20
N SER A 290 8.69 -14.40 35.38
CA SER A 290 9.61 -13.27 35.55
C SER A 290 11.02 -13.57 34.98
N GLY A 291 11.57 -14.77 35.24
CA GLY A 291 12.89 -15.14 34.73
C GLY A 291 12.98 -15.24 33.20
N ASP A 292 11.89 -15.62 32.53
CA ASP A 292 11.84 -15.62 31.05
C ASP A 292 11.77 -14.18 30.52
N ILE A 293 10.99 -13.31 31.17
CA ILE A 293 10.88 -11.89 30.81
C ILE A 293 12.27 -11.23 30.96
N GLU A 294 12.91 -11.37 32.11
CA GLU A 294 14.21 -10.76 32.39
C GLU A 294 15.27 -11.19 31.37
N ARG A 295 15.32 -12.49 31.03
CA ARG A 295 16.29 -13.03 30.08
C ARG A 295 16.06 -12.47 28.67
N VAL A 296 14.81 -12.43 28.18
CA VAL A 296 14.52 -11.96 26.81
C VAL A 296 14.66 -10.46 26.73
N VAL A 297 14.21 -9.71 27.72
CA VAL A 297 14.41 -8.24 27.80
C VAL A 297 15.91 -7.89 27.83
N ALA A 298 16.72 -8.64 28.61
CA ALA A 298 18.16 -8.43 28.61
C ALA A 298 18.80 -8.69 27.25
N GLY A 299 18.29 -9.67 26.49
CA GLY A 299 18.77 -9.93 25.14
C GLY A 299 18.40 -8.81 24.16
N ILE A 300 17.20 -8.25 24.24
CA ILE A 300 16.76 -7.10 23.41
C ILE A 300 17.60 -5.84 23.73
N ASN A 301 17.94 -5.62 25.00
CA ASN A 301 18.70 -4.45 25.44
C ASN A 301 20.22 -4.69 25.45
N SER A 302 20.70 -5.75 24.82
CA SER A 302 22.13 -6.06 24.74
C SER A 302 22.87 -5.04 23.89
N ASP A 303 24.07 -4.61 24.33
CA ASP A 303 24.99 -3.82 23.52
C ASP A 303 25.58 -4.61 22.33
N ASP A 304 25.61 -5.96 22.42
CA ASP A 304 25.97 -6.82 21.30
C ASP A 304 24.78 -6.97 20.35
N LEU A 305 24.85 -6.32 19.20
CA LEU A 305 23.81 -6.38 18.16
C LEU A 305 23.48 -7.81 17.70
N ARG A 306 24.46 -8.73 17.73
CA ARG A 306 24.24 -10.13 17.35
C ARG A 306 23.26 -10.82 18.32
N VAL A 307 23.44 -10.57 19.62
CA VAL A 307 22.54 -11.07 20.68
C VAL A 307 21.16 -10.43 20.54
N ARG A 308 21.11 -9.13 20.32
CA ARG A 308 19.88 -8.36 20.13
C ARG A 308 19.08 -8.90 18.94
N PHE A 309 19.69 -9.05 17.77
CA PHE A 309 19.07 -9.57 16.55
C PHE A 309 18.55 -11.00 16.72
N ARG A 310 19.39 -11.89 17.26
CA ARG A 310 18.95 -13.26 17.56
C ARG A 310 17.76 -13.28 18.49
N THR A 311 17.76 -12.47 19.54
CA THR A 311 16.68 -12.43 20.52
C THR A 311 15.39 -11.92 19.88
N ALA A 312 15.45 -10.85 19.09
CA ALA A 312 14.30 -10.31 18.37
C ALA A 312 13.71 -11.30 17.38
N LEU A 313 14.56 -11.96 16.57
CA LEU A 313 14.11 -12.98 15.61
C LEU A 313 13.53 -14.24 16.30
N PHE A 314 14.18 -14.70 17.36
CA PHE A 314 13.66 -15.82 18.15
C PHE A 314 12.28 -15.49 18.72
N PHE A 315 12.11 -14.31 19.27
CA PHE A 315 10.83 -13.84 19.83
C PHE A 315 9.76 -13.69 18.74
N ALA A 316 10.10 -13.04 17.63
CA ALA A 316 9.21 -12.86 16.48
C ALA A 316 8.74 -14.20 15.89
N ASN A 317 9.66 -15.15 15.71
CA ASN A 317 9.31 -16.47 15.19
C ASN A 317 8.46 -17.27 16.18
N LYS A 318 8.69 -17.10 17.49
CA LYS A 318 7.94 -17.81 18.53
C LYS A 318 6.47 -17.41 18.60
N ILE A 319 6.16 -16.13 18.45
CA ILE A 319 4.80 -15.60 18.57
C ILE A 319 4.12 -15.36 17.22
N GLY A 320 4.90 -15.35 16.14
CA GLY A 320 4.48 -14.99 14.78
C GLY A 320 4.75 -13.53 14.46
N LYS A 321 5.45 -13.26 13.35
CA LYS A 321 5.86 -11.90 12.95
C LYS A 321 4.68 -10.93 12.81
N GLY A 322 3.58 -11.35 12.18
CA GLY A 322 2.37 -10.54 12.05
C GLY A 322 1.70 -10.23 13.38
N TRP A 323 1.66 -11.22 14.31
CA TRP A 323 1.14 -11.01 15.65
C TRP A 323 2.00 -10.03 16.45
N LEU A 324 3.33 -10.20 16.41
CA LEU A 324 4.28 -9.27 17.03
C LEU A 324 4.03 -7.85 16.53
N ALA A 325 3.87 -7.69 15.22
CA ALA A 325 3.60 -6.40 14.61
C ALA A 325 2.31 -5.76 15.13
N THR A 326 1.23 -6.53 15.23
CA THR A 326 -0.06 -6.07 15.76
C THR A 326 0.04 -5.58 17.20
N GLU A 327 0.75 -6.33 18.04
CA GLU A 327 0.96 -5.93 19.44
C GLU A 327 1.87 -4.69 19.56
N MET A 328 2.91 -4.59 18.71
CA MET A 328 3.83 -3.45 18.73
C MET A 328 3.18 -2.12 18.41
N VAL A 329 2.17 -2.11 17.55
CA VAL A 329 1.44 -0.88 17.16
C VAL A 329 0.89 -0.13 18.37
N GLU A 330 0.44 -0.85 19.40
CA GLU A 330 -0.10 -0.27 20.64
C GLU A 330 0.95 0.52 21.46
N TYR A 331 2.25 0.29 21.20
CA TYR A 331 3.36 0.89 21.94
C TYR A 331 4.17 1.88 21.10
N LEU A 332 3.76 2.13 19.83
CA LEU A 332 4.44 3.09 18.98
C LEU A 332 4.31 4.52 19.52
N HIS A 333 5.41 5.25 19.52
CA HIS A 333 5.47 6.66 19.92
C HIS A 333 6.44 7.47 19.05
N ASN A 334 6.38 8.78 19.17
CA ASN A 334 7.10 9.71 18.29
C ASN A 334 8.63 9.63 18.39
N GLU A 335 9.18 9.10 19.48
CA GLU A 335 10.62 8.92 19.67
C GLU A 335 11.16 7.66 18.97
N ASN A 336 10.27 6.77 18.50
CA ASN A 336 10.71 5.59 17.75
C ASN A 336 11.46 5.97 16.47
N ARG A 337 12.35 5.09 16.06
CA ARG A 337 13.18 5.27 14.86
C ARG A 337 12.60 4.49 13.69
N VAL A 338 12.46 5.19 12.56
CA VAL A 338 12.19 4.56 11.26
C VAL A 338 13.51 4.10 10.67
N PRO A 339 13.66 2.83 10.28
CA PRO A 339 14.84 2.34 9.58
C PRO A 339 15.13 3.13 8.30
N ASP A 340 16.40 3.43 8.05
CA ASP A 340 16.83 4.29 6.96
C ASP A 340 16.38 3.82 5.58
N TYR A 341 16.33 2.50 5.33
CA TYR A 341 15.90 1.97 4.04
C TYR A 341 14.41 2.26 3.76
N ILE A 342 13.58 2.34 4.81
CA ILE A 342 12.17 2.72 4.72
C ILE A 342 12.05 4.22 4.42
N LEU A 343 12.81 5.07 5.13
CA LEU A 343 12.84 6.51 4.84
C LEU A 343 13.24 6.79 3.39
N LYS A 344 14.27 6.11 2.89
CA LYS A 344 14.71 6.20 1.48
C LYS A 344 13.63 5.77 0.49
N ALA A 345 12.90 4.70 0.80
CA ALA A 345 11.79 4.25 -0.04
C ALA A 345 10.64 5.27 -0.11
N ILE A 346 10.28 5.87 1.02
CA ILE A 346 9.27 6.94 1.07
C ILE A 346 9.75 8.17 0.31
N HIS A 347 10.99 8.59 0.51
CA HIS A 347 11.58 9.71 -0.22
C HIS A 347 11.55 9.47 -1.73
N PHE A 348 11.93 8.27 -2.19
CA PHE A 348 11.85 7.89 -3.59
C PHE A 348 10.40 7.90 -4.12
N ALA A 349 9.43 7.42 -3.34
CA ALA A 349 8.02 7.42 -3.71
C ALA A 349 7.43 8.83 -3.84
N LEU A 350 8.07 9.85 -3.24
CA LEU A 350 7.66 11.25 -3.29
C LEU A 350 8.39 12.09 -4.35
N LYS A 351 9.23 11.49 -5.18
CA LYS A 351 10.17 12.19 -6.08
C LYS A 351 9.54 13.16 -7.08
N ASP A 352 8.28 12.97 -7.44
CA ASP A 352 7.53 13.84 -8.36
C ASP A 352 6.69 14.91 -7.65
N ARG A 353 6.86 15.10 -6.33
CA ARG A 353 6.03 15.98 -5.50
C ARG A 353 6.76 17.21 -5.00
N GLU A 354 5.97 18.19 -4.58
CA GLU A 354 6.49 19.35 -3.87
C GLU A 354 6.87 18.97 -2.43
N LEU A 355 8.10 18.50 -2.28
CA LEU A 355 8.59 17.95 -1.01
C LEU A 355 8.56 19.00 0.12
N ASN A 356 8.78 20.29 -0.20
CA ASN A 356 8.76 21.37 0.79
C ASN A 356 7.45 21.48 1.58
N ALA A 357 6.29 21.24 0.96
CA ALA A 357 5.01 21.27 1.65
C ALA A 357 4.88 20.11 2.65
N VAL A 358 5.36 18.93 2.26
CA VAL A 358 5.40 17.73 3.10
C VAL A 358 6.33 17.94 4.28
N LEU A 359 7.55 18.39 4.03
CA LEU A 359 8.57 18.67 5.06
C LEU A 359 8.12 19.75 6.04
N THR A 360 7.45 20.80 5.56
CA THR A 360 6.89 21.84 6.43
C THR A 360 5.84 21.29 7.40
N LYS A 361 4.98 20.37 6.92
CA LYS A 361 3.98 19.70 7.75
C LYS A 361 4.65 18.82 8.80
N MET A 362 5.65 18.02 8.40
CA MET A 362 6.42 17.18 9.32
C MET A 362 7.14 18.01 10.39
N LEU A 363 7.78 19.13 10.01
CA LEU A 363 8.42 20.03 10.96
C LEU A 363 7.42 20.59 11.99
N ALA A 364 6.27 21.08 11.52
CA ALA A 364 5.24 21.63 12.40
C ALA A 364 4.73 20.57 13.40
N TYR A 365 4.55 19.33 12.95
CA TYR A 365 4.16 18.23 13.81
C TYR A 365 5.24 17.94 14.88
N ASN A 366 6.48 17.74 14.47
CA ASN A 366 7.56 17.43 15.42
C ASN A 366 7.77 18.56 16.43
N MET A 367 7.69 19.81 15.99
CA MET A 367 7.74 20.95 16.91
C MET A 367 6.56 20.99 17.88
N SER A 368 5.37 20.55 17.49
CA SER A 368 4.19 20.51 18.37
C SER A 368 4.30 19.49 19.50
N LEU A 369 5.16 18.48 19.35
CA LEU A 369 5.43 17.46 20.37
C LEU A 369 6.44 17.89 21.42
N MET A 370 7.14 19.01 21.18
CA MET A 370 8.17 19.51 22.09
C MET A 370 7.55 20.16 23.32
N GLY A 371 8.11 19.84 24.49
CA GLY A 371 7.69 20.47 25.74
C GLY A 371 8.18 21.93 25.84
N THR A 372 7.64 22.67 26.79
CA THR A 372 7.92 24.11 27.00
C THR A 372 9.41 24.44 27.22
N HIS A 373 10.23 23.47 27.63
CA HIS A 373 11.68 23.66 27.78
C HIS A 373 12.41 23.85 26.42
N TRP A 374 11.74 23.58 25.31
CA TRP A 374 12.23 23.79 23.93
C TRP A 374 11.70 25.09 23.29
N ASP A 375 10.91 25.91 24.01
CA ASP A 375 10.27 27.10 23.42
C ASP A 375 11.28 28.05 22.77
N ASP A 376 12.45 28.27 23.38
CA ASP A 376 13.50 29.14 22.82
C ASP A 376 14.04 28.57 21.47
N VAL A 377 14.23 27.26 21.39
CA VAL A 377 14.69 26.57 20.18
C VAL A 377 13.61 26.62 19.12
N CYS A 378 12.36 26.35 19.47
CA CYS A 378 11.21 26.45 18.56
C CYS A 378 11.04 27.87 18.00
N ASN A 379 11.17 28.89 18.84
CA ASN A 379 11.11 30.30 18.41
C ASN A 379 12.25 30.63 17.45
N LYS A 380 13.44 30.13 17.69
CA LYS A 380 14.60 30.32 16.80
C LYS A 380 14.38 29.66 15.46
N ILE A 381 13.92 28.39 15.40
CA ILE A 381 13.58 27.68 14.18
C ILE A 381 12.49 28.45 13.40
N ASN A 382 11.43 28.90 14.08
CA ASN A 382 10.35 29.65 13.45
C ASN A 382 10.79 31.01 12.89
N SER A 383 11.77 31.65 13.49
CA SER A 383 12.30 32.95 13.04
C SER A 383 13.13 32.86 11.75
N GLU A 384 13.61 31.68 11.38
CA GLU A 384 14.36 31.50 10.15
C GLU A 384 13.42 31.59 8.92
N PRO A 385 13.77 32.44 7.95
CA PRO A 385 12.89 32.69 6.78
C PRO A 385 12.92 31.54 5.75
N ASP A 386 14.02 30.80 5.73
CA ASP A 386 14.30 29.75 4.76
C ASP A 386 14.12 28.36 5.40
N PHE A 387 13.49 27.41 4.68
CA PHE A 387 13.21 26.08 5.20
C PHE A 387 14.49 25.30 5.52
N ASP A 388 15.51 25.38 4.66
CA ASP A 388 16.76 24.66 4.87
C ASP A 388 17.49 25.17 6.12
N LYS A 389 17.43 26.47 6.40
CA LYS A 389 17.96 27.04 7.64
C LYS A 389 17.18 26.59 8.87
N LYS A 390 15.83 26.48 8.76
CA LYS A 390 15.01 25.91 9.81
C LYS A 390 15.47 24.49 10.15
N MET A 391 15.68 23.66 9.12
CA MET A 391 16.12 22.29 9.30
C MET A 391 17.55 22.18 9.82
N GLN A 392 18.47 23.05 9.38
CA GLN A 392 19.82 23.13 9.96
C GLN A 392 19.79 23.44 11.44
N GLU A 393 18.92 24.39 11.87
CA GLU A 393 18.76 24.70 13.30
C GLU A 393 18.11 23.55 14.06
N TYR A 394 17.06 22.91 13.50
CA TYR A 394 16.40 21.74 14.08
C TYR A 394 17.40 20.61 14.38
N ARG A 395 18.23 20.24 13.41
CA ARG A 395 19.22 19.17 13.51
C ARG A 395 20.32 19.38 14.56
N LYS A 396 20.58 20.59 14.98
CA LYS A 396 21.54 20.84 16.08
C LYS A 396 21.06 20.24 17.40
N HIS A 397 19.76 20.06 17.53
CA HIS A 397 19.11 19.64 18.76
C HIS A 397 18.49 18.25 18.65
N PHE A 398 18.07 17.83 17.44
CA PHE A 398 17.31 16.61 17.21
C PHE A 398 17.95 15.75 16.11
N ASN A 399 18.18 14.49 16.44
CA ASN A 399 18.63 13.48 15.49
C ASN A 399 17.59 12.36 15.44
N ASP A 400 16.39 12.68 14.98
CA ASP A 400 15.21 11.81 14.88
C ASP A 400 14.95 11.32 13.46
N SER A 401 13.86 10.59 13.27
CA SER A 401 13.46 10.08 11.95
C SER A 401 13.17 11.21 10.95
N PHE A 402 12.63 12.34 11.42
CA PHE A 402 12.35 13.48 10.54
C PHE A 402 13.62 14.17 10.05
N SER A 403 14.58 14.42 10.95
CA SER A 403 15.86 15.04 10.57
C SER A 403 16.63 14.18 9.55
N ARG A 404 16.57 12.86 9.69
CA ARG A 404 17.17 11.92 8.73
C ARG A 404 16.42 11.89 7.41
N PHE A 405 15.08 11.96 7.42
CA PHE A 405 14.28 12.03 6.20
C PHE A 405 14.61 13.28 5.37
N TRP A 406 14.85 14.41 6.01
CA TRP A 406 15.24 15.65 5.33
C TRP A 406 16.63 15.57 4.68
N GLU A 407 17.54 14.76 5.20
CA GLU A 407 18.91 14.57 4.65
C GLU A 407 18.94 13.79 3.32
N LEU A 408 17.87 13.08 3.01
CA LEU A 408 17.76 12.26 1.79
C LEU A 408 17.45 13.10 0.56
#